data_05b3c2188c11a5749458a94796f97c8b
#
_entry.id   05b3c2188c11a5749458a94796f97c8b
#
_cell.length_a   1.000
_cell.length_b   1.000
_cell.length_c   1.000
_cell.angle_alpha   90.00
_cell.angle_beta   90.00
_cell.angle_gamma   90.00
#
_symmetry.space_group_name_H-M   'P 1'
#
loop_
_entity.id
_entity.type
_entity.pdbx_description
1 polymer ?
#
loop_
_entity_poly.entity_id
_entity_poly.type
_entity_poly.pdbx_seq_one_letter_code
_entity_poly.pdbx_strand_id
1 'polypeptide(L)'
;MHNTPPAATTARALIDAAPLSRFQWQTFFLCFCVTLFDGFDTQAIAFTGPAIASAFHLGPNELTPLIVAGTLGMALGAITLGSLGDRIGRRPTILWAVLVFGVFSLLTGFARSPQEILLARFFTGLGMGGAVPVVLSLVSELSPARHRGLIITGSLLGLPAGAIGGGLLASRLLPQIGWQGIFIVGGVLPLLFLLVLLVRLPESPFFLAIKNLALYQNKIQSLLAQMLPAVSSATLQSCAQIAPEKTAQASFKALLQPQFLRNTLAVWLTYFCNWAAWFMLLLWLPTVLKTAGLPAAQAALGTVIINSPAILFCLVMAYYLPRKSVRVLLTATLSFGIAVTLMLSMAGSHWAWVFFLIGAAGVGVGLPQIALNYVVLEAYPTELRATGAGWAIGMGRTGSIVGAGLGGWLLKTFGVAGFYSALSVPLLLAIAGVLLIHTPQTPSQGARS
;
A
#
# COMPACT_ATOMS: atom_id res chain seq x y z
N MET A 1 23.41 48.74 -17.17
CA MET A 1 22.46 48.00 -16.33
C MET A 1 21.92 46.85 -17.17
N HIS A 2 22.51 45.69 -17.05
CA HIS A 2 22.03 44.45 -17.71
C HIS A 2 20.77 43.98 -16.97
N ASN A 3 19.60 44.17 -17.60
CA ASN A 3 18.37 43.49 -17.21
C ASN A 3 18.53 41.98 -17.51
N THR A 4 19.03 41.22 -16.55
CA THR A 4 18.85 39.77 -16.57
C THR A 4 17.33 39.51 -16.45
N PRO A 5 16.71 38.80 -17.40
CA PRO A 5 15.31 38.43 -17.26
C PRO A 5 15.13 37.61 -15.97
N PRO A 6 14.04 37.86 -15.20
CA PRO A 6 13.80 37.10 -13.96
C PRO A 6 13.81 35.60 -14.29
N ALA A 7 14.54 34.83 -13.50
CA ALA A 7 14.65 33.40 -13.66
C ALA A 7 13.23 32.80 -13.87
N ALA A 8 13.03 32.09 -14.98
CA ALA A 8 11.73 31.55 -15.35
C ALA A 8 11.20 30.70 -14.18
N THR A 9 10.20 31.24 -13.49
CA THR A 9 9.58 30.57 -12.34
C THR A 9 8.87 29.33 -12.85
N THR A 10 9.34 28.15 -12.52
CA THR A 10 8.73 26.91 -12.99
C THR A 10 7.37 26.70 -12.32
N ALA A 11 6.43 26.05 -13.01
CA ALA A 11 5.13 25.69 -12.45
C ALA A 11 5.28 24.90 -11.11
N ARG A 12 6.35 24.14 -10.98
CA ARG A 12 6.68 23.39 -9.75
C ARG A 12 6.98 24.34 -8.58
N ALA A 13 7.81 25.36 -8.80
CA ALA A 13 8.16 26.34 -7.77
C ALA A 13 6.92 27.12 -7.30
N LEU A 14 5.99 27.45 -8.19
CA LEU A 14 4.73 28.11 -7.82
C LEU A 14 3.84 27.19 -6.97
N ILE A 15 3.72 25.91 -7.33
CA ILE A 15 2.96 24.93 -6.53
C ILE A 15 3.58 24.78 -5.14
N ASP A 16 4.91 24.71 -5.05
CA ASP A 16 5.63 24.53 -3.78
C ASP A 16 5.52 25.74 -2.85
N ALA A 17 5.39 26.95 -3.41
CA ALA A 17 5.20 28.21 -2.66
C ALA A 17 3.74 28.47 -2.24
N ALA A 18 2.76 27.95 -2.98
CA ALA A 18 1.35 28.24 -2.77
C ALA A 18 0.72 27.42 -1.63
N PRO A 19 -0.33 27.93 -0.98
CA PRO A 19 -1.17 27.15 -0.09
C PRO A 19 -1.99 26.12 -0.89
N LEU A 20 -2.43 25.04 -0.22
CA LEU A 20 -3.29 24.04 -0.83
C LEU A 20 -4.65 24.61 -1.22
N SER A 21 -5.04 24.45 -2.47
CA SER A 21 -6.35 24.86 -2.98
C SER A 21 -7.43 23.84 -2.66
N ARG A 22 -8.71 24.26 -2.75
CA ARG A 22 -9.87 23.37 -2.62
C ARG A 22 -9.85 22.25 -3.67
N PHE A 23 -9.38 22.55 -4.87
CA PHE A 23 -9.24 21.58 -5.96
C PHE A 23 -8.25 20.45 -5.60
N GLN A 24 -7.09 20.80 -5.03
CA GLN A 24 -6.11 19.81 -4.57
C GLN A 24 -6.68 18.94 -3.45
N TRP A 25 -7.35 19.53 -2.44
CA TRP A 25 -7.99 18.78 -1.36
C TRP A 25 -9.07 17.82 -1.87
N GLN A 26 -9.90 18.25 -2.84
CA GLN A 26 -10.88 17.36 -3.48
C GLN A 26 -10.20 16.19 -4.18
N THR A 27 -9.13 16.46 -4.93
CA THR A 27 -8.38 15.40 -5.63
C THR A 27 -7.76 14.40 -4.64
N PHE A 28 -7.16 14.89 -3.54
CA PHE A 28 -6.58 14.03 -2.52
C PHE A 28 -7.63 13.18 -1.81
N PHE A 29 -8.81 13.74 -1.56
CA PHE A 29 -9.93 12.99 -1.01
C PHE A 29 -10.43 11.90 -1.98
N LEU A 30 -10.53 12.19 -3.27
CA LEU A 30 -10.86 11.19 -4.28
C LEU A 30 -9.81 10.05 -4.31
N CYS A 31 -8.54 10.39 -4.25
CA CYS A 31 -7.44 9.44 -4.17
C CYS A 31 -7.49 8.59 -2.88
N PHE A 32 -7.80 9.20 -1.74
CA PHE A 32 -8.04 8.49 -0.48
C PHE A 32 -9.20 7.50 -0.59
N CYS A 33 -10.31 7.87 -1.23
CA CYS A 33 -11.44 6.96 -1.44
C CYS A 33 -11.07 5.77 -2.34
N VAL A 34 -10.24 5.97 -3.38
CA VAL A 34 -9.74 4.86 -4.21
C VAL A 34 -8.95 3.87 -3.37
N THR A 35 -8.02 4.36 -2.53
CA THR A 35 -7.23 3.50 -1.65
C THR A 35 -8.07 2.88 -0.53
N LEU A 36 -9.14 3.53 -0.09
CA LEU A 36 -10.10 2.98 0.88
C LEU A 36 -10.83 1.76 0.28
N PHE A 37 -11.32 1.85 -0.95
CA PHE A 37 -11.94 0.70 -1.62
C PHE A 37 -10.95 -0.42 -1.90
N ASP A 38 -9.70 -0.10 -2.24
CA ASP A 38 -8.61 -1.07 -2.37
C ASP A 38 -8.37 -1.81 -1.05
N GLY A 39 -8.27 -1.09 0.07
CA GLY A 39 -8.08 -1.68 1.39
C GLY A 39 -9.24 -2.56 1.84
N PHE A 40 -10.49 -2.16 1.54
CA PHE A 40 -11.67 -2.97 1.77
C PHE A 40 -11.57 -4.31 1.02
N ASP A 41 -11.37 -4.26 -0.30
CA ASP A 41 -11.42 -5.44 -1.15
C ASP A 41 -10.20 -6.35 -0.99
N THR A 42 -9.00 -5.79 -0.72
CA THR A 42 -7.80 -6.57 -0.39
C THR A 42 -8.06 -7.52 0.77
N GLN A 43 -8.82 -7.08 1.78
CA GLN A 43 -9.13 -7.90 2.94
C GLN A 43 -10.50 -8.58 2.86
N ALA A 44 -11.29 -8.33 1.81
CA ALA A 44 -12.59 -8.96 1.64
C ALA A 44 -12.50 -10.49 1.68
N ILE A 45 -11.52 -11.09 1.02
CA ILE A 45 -11.28 -12.53 1.05
C ILE A 45 -10.89 -13.03 2.45
N ALA A 46 -10.22 -12.22 3.27
CA ALA A 46 -9.82 -12.60 4.61
C ALA A 46 -11.04 -12.75 5.53
N PHE A 47 -11.91 -11.73 5.61
CA PHE A 47 -13.06 -11.78 6.51
C PHE A 47 -14.24 -12.61 5.97
N THR A 48 -14.32 -12.86 4.65
CA THR A 48 -15.31 -13.77 4.06
C THR A 48 -14.81 -15.20 3.92
N GLY A 49 -13.48 -15.42 3.94
CA GLY A 49 -12.84 -16.73 3.75
C GLY A 49 -13.43 -17.85 4.62
N PRO A 50 -13.67 -17.63 5.94
CA PRO A 50 -14.33 -18.62 6.78
C PRO A 50 -15.75 -19.01 6.31
N ALA A 51 -16.52 -18.08 5.77
CA ALA A 51 -17.86 -18.34 5.25
C ALA A 51 -17.81 -19.04 3.88
N ILE A 52 -16.89 -18.65 3.01
CA ILE A 52 -16.62 -19.32 1.72
C ILE A 52 -16.17 -20.76 1.96
N ALA A 53 -15.23 -21.00 2.89
CA ALA A 53 -14.78 -22.33 3.25
C ALA A 53 -15.93 -23.22 3.75
N SER A 54 -16.85 -22.65 4.53
CA SER A 54 -18.04 -23.39 5.00
C SER A 54 -19.03 -23.66 3.86
N ALA A 55 -19.26 -22.70 2.96
CA ALA A 55 -20.22 -22.83 1.85
C ALA A 55 -19.80 -23.88 0.81
N PHE A 56 -18.50 -24.01 0.55
CA PHE A 56 -17.96 -24.93 -0.44
C PHE A 56 -17.25 -26.14 0.19
N HIS A 57 -17.34 -26.31 1.51
CA HIS A 57 -16.70 -27.40 2.26
C HIS A 57 -15.17 -27.48 2.06
N LEU A 58 -14.50 -26.30 1.96
CA LEU A 58 -13.08 -26.20 1.70
C LEU A 58 -12.27 -26.30 2.99
N GLY A 59 -11.21 -27.09 2.95
CA GLY A 59 -10.17 -27.09 3.97
C GLY A 59 -9.22 -25.88 3.82
N PRO A 60 -8.33 -25.63 4.82
CA PRO A 60 -7.40 -24.50 4.76
C PRO A 60 -6.49 -24.49 3.50
N ASN A 61 -6.03 -25.68 3.06
CA ASN A 61 -5.21 -25.77 1.85
C ASN A 61 -5.99 -25.42 0.57
N GLU A 62 -7.29 -25.73 0.52
CA GLU A 62 -8.14 -25.45 -0.63
C GLU A 62 -8.59 -23.98 -0.68
N LEU A 63 -8.61 -23.30 0.47
CA LEU A 63 -8.84 -21.86 0.56
C LEU A 63 -7.61 -21.06 0.10
N THR A 64 -6.40 -21.62 0.24
CA THR A 64 -5.13 -20.95 -0.09
C THR A 64 -5.11 -20.38 -1.52
N PRO A 65 -5.46 -21.11 -2.60
CA PRO A 65 -5.46 -20.58 -3.95
C PRO A 65 -6.35 -19.33 -4.13
N LEU A 66 -7.49 -19.28 -3.44
CA LEU A 66 -8.44 -18.15 -3.51
C LEU A 66 -7.83 -16.90 -2.90
N ILE A 67 -7.10 -17.05 -1.80
CA ILE A 67 -6.39 -15.95 -1.12
C ILE A 67 -5.20 -15.48 -1.96
N VAL A 68 -4.41 -16.43 -2.49
CA VAL A 68 -3.20 -16.14 -3.27
C VAL A 68 -3.53 -15.51 -4.63
N ALA A 69 -4.64 -15.88 -5.26
CA ALA A 69 -5.03 -15.34 -6.57
C ALA A 69 -5.10 -13.81 -6.57
N GLY A 70 -5.71 -13.21 -5.54
CA GLY A 70 -5.76 -11.75 -5.39
C GLY A 70 -4.38 -11.12 -5.24
N THR A 71 -3.50 -11.70 -4.41
CA THR A 71 -2.13 -11.17 -4.20
C THR A 71 -1.26 -11.31 -5.45
N LEU A 72 -1.41 -12.40 -6.21
CA LEU A 72 -0.78 -12.58 -7.52
C LEU A 72 -1.26 -11.53 -8.53
N GLY A 73 -2.58 -11.34 -8.61
CA GLY A 73 -3.17 -10.28 -9.43
C GLY A 73 -2.60 -8.90 -9.09
N MET A 74 -2.51 -8.57 -7.78
CA MET A 74 -1.94 -7.30 -7.32
C MET A 74 -0.47 -7.12 -7.72
N ALA A 75 0.34 -8.17 -7.64
CA ALA A 75 1.75 -8.10 -8.05
C ALA A 75 1.88 -7.82 -9.55
N LEU A 76 1.11 -8.51 -10.38
CA LEU A 76 1.08 -8.29 -11.84
C LEU A 76 0.48 -6.92 -12.21
N GLY A 77 -0.58 -6.51 -11.53
CA GLY A 77 -1.21 -5.21 -11.72
C GLY A 77 -0.29 -4.03 -11.40
N ALA A 78 0.52 -4.15 -10.36
CA ALA A 78 1.50 -3.12 -10.00
C ALA A 78 2.54 -2.90 -11.12
N ILE A 79 2.97 -3.97 -11.78
CA ILE A 79 3.93 -3.91 -12.89
C ILE A 79 3.26 -3.40 -14.18
N THR A 80 2.10 -3.94 -14.53
CA THR A 80 1.42 -3.66 -15.81
C THR A 80 0.71 -2.31 -15.81
N LEU A 81 -0.23 -2.11 -14.88
CA LEU A 81 -1.00 -0.87 -14.79
C LEU A 81 -0.17 0.29 -14.23
N GLY A 82 0.81 0.01 -13.34
CA GLY A 82 1.74 1.03 -12.87
C GLY A 82 2.51 1.66 -14.05
N SER A 83 3.09 0.84 -14.92
CA SER A 83 3.77 1.31 -16.13
C SER A 83 2.82 1.92 -17.18
N LEU A 84 1.57 1.48 -17.21
CA LEU A 84 0.54 2.04 -18.09
C LEU A 84 0.22 3.49 -17.71
N GLY A 85 0.21 3.82 -16.40
CA GLY A 85 0.00 5.17 -15.89
C GLY A 85 1.00 6.19 -16.45
N ASP A 86 2.24 5.76 -16.72
CA ASP A 86 3.25 6.61 -17.35
C ASP A 86 3.04 6.77 -18.87
N ARG A 87 2.34 5.83 -19.52
CA ARG A 87 2.10 5.84 -20.97
C ARG A 87 0.80 6.55 -21.36
N ILE A 88 -0.31 6.22 -20.69
CA ILE A 88 -1.65 6.72 -21.06
C ILE A 88 -2.16 7.84 -20.15
N GLY A 89 -1.54 8.03 -18.99
CA GLY A 89 -1.89 9.05 -18.00
C GLY A 89 -2.39 8.48 -16.69
N ARG A 90 -2.35 9.33 -15.66
CA ARG A 90 -2.72 8.92 -14.30
C ARG A 90 -4.23 8.70 -14.19
N ARG A 91 -5.02 9.64 -14.71
CA ARG A 91 -6.48 9.59 -14.66
C ARG A 91 -7.06 8.36 -15.35
N PRO A 92 -6.81 8.07 -16.64
CA PRO A 92 -7.40 6.90 -17.30
C PRO A 92 -6.95 5.59 -16.63
N THR A 93 -5.72 5.50 -16.15
CA THR A 93 -5.24 4.29 -15.46
C THR A 93 -5.98 4.05 -14.16
N ILE A 94 -6.21 5.09 -13.34
CA ILE A 94 -7.02 4.96 -12.11
C ILE A 94 -8.45 4.55 -12.44
N LEU A 95 -9.06 5.15 -13.47
CA LEU A 95 -10.42 4.79 -13.88
C LEU A 95 -10.52 3.33 -14.32
N TRP A 96 -9.57 2.85 -15.14
CA TRP A 96 -9.49 1.45 -15.54
C TRP A 96 -9.25 0.51 -14.35
N ALA A 97 -8.38 0.88 -13.43
CA ALA A 97 -8.11 0.11 -12.22
C ALA A 97 -9.39 -0.05 -11.38
N VAL A 98 -10.11 1.05 -11.11
CA VAL A 98 -11.37 1.04 -10.36
C VAL A 98 -12.47 0.26 -11.09
N LEU A 99 -12.57 0.39 -12.40
CA LEU A 99 -13.51 -0.39 -13.20
C LEU A 99 -13.24 -1.89 -13.09
N VAL A 100 -11.99 -2.29 -13.31
CA VAL A 100 -11.59 -3.71 -13.29
C VAL A 100 -11.85 -4.31 -11.91
N PHE A 101 -11.32 -3.70 -10.84
CA PHE A 101 -11.51 -4.28 -9.52
C PHE A 101 -12.98 -4.23 -9.06
N GLY A 102 -13.73 -3.18 -9.40
CA GLY A 102 -15.14 -3.09 -9.06
C GLY A 102 -16.00 -4.15 -9.76
N VAL A 103 -15.79 -4.36 -11.07
CA VAL A 103 -16.52 -5.38 -11.84
C VAL A 103 -16.19 -6.79 -11.33
N PHE A 104 -14.89 -7.11 -11.15
CA PHE A 104 -14.52 -8.46 -10.73
C PHE A 104 -14.80 -8.73 -9.24
N SER A 105 -14.81 -7.71 -8.36
CA SER A 105 -15.34 -7.85 -7.01
C SER A 105 -16.84 -8.16 -7.04
N LEU A 106 -17.61 -7.44 -7.86
CA LEU A 106 -19.04 -7.70 -8.06
C LEU A 106 -19.27 -9.14 -8.59
N LEU A 107 -18.51 -9.57 -9.60
CA LEU A 107 -18.58 -10.93 -10.16
C LEU A 107 -18.23 -12.00 -9.11
N THR A 108 -17.30 -11.71 -8.18
CA THR A 108 -17.02 -12.62 -7.06
C THR A 108 -18.27 -12.89 -6.24
N GLY A 109 -19.15 -11.89 -6.02
CA GLY A 109 -20.42 -12.05 -5.30
C GLY A 109 -21.44 -12.97 -6.00
N PHE A 110 -21.31 -13.17 -7.30
CA PHE A 110 -22.19 -14.07 -8.09
C PHE A 110 -21.55 -15.43 -8.38
N ALA A 111 -20.34 -15.67 -7.91
CA ALA A 111 -19.62 -16.92 -8.16
C ALA A 111 -20.33 -18.13 -7.55
N ARG A 112 -20.39 -19.23 -8.31
CA ARG A 112 -21.05 -20.49 -7.96
C ARG A 112 -20.05 -21.61 -7.68
N SER A 113 -18.78 -21.38 -7.95
CA SER A 113 -17.70 -22.34 -7.76
C SER A 113 -16.44 -21.67 -7.20
N PRO A 114 -15.55 -22.40 -6.49
CA PRO A 114 -14.26 -21.88 -6.04
C PRO A 114 -13.39 -21.39 -7.22
N GLN A 115 -13.48 -22.01 -8.38
CA GLN A 115 -12.73 -21.63 -9.58
C GLN A 115 -13.14 -20.25 -10.10
N GLU A 116 -14.44 -19.95 -10.09
CA GLU A 116 -14.95 -18.62 -10.46
C GLU A 116 -14.48 -17.56 -9.48
N ILE A 117 -14.49 -17.86 -8.16
CA ILE A 117 -13.93 -16.96 -7.14
C ILE A 117 -12.46 -16.71 -7.42
N LEU A 118 -11.66 -17.77 -7.68
CA LEU A 118 -10.24 -17.67 -7.94
C LEU A 118 -9.95 -16.72 -9.12
N LEU A 119 -10.63 -16.93 -10.25
CA LEU A 119 -10.48 -16.10 -11.45
C LEU A 119 -10.90 -14.64 -11.17
N ALA A 120 -12.05 -14.44 -10.55
CA ALA A 120 -12.53 -13.11 -10.23
C ALA A 120 -11.58 -12.39 -9.26
N ARG A 121 -11.08 -13.05 -8.22
CA ARG A 121 -10.10 -12.50 -7.28
C ARG A 121 -8.77 -12.13 -7.93
N PHE A 122 -8.30 -12.95 -8.90
CA PHE A 122 -7.09 -12.63 -9.67
C PHE A 122 -7.26 -11.30 -10.45
N PHE A 123 -8.34 -11.14 -11.19
CA PHE A 123 -8.58 -9.90 -11.94
C PHE A 123 -8.92 -8.71 -11.04
N THR A 124 -9.62 -8.91 -9.91
CA THR A 124 -9.79 -7.87 -8.88
C THR A 124 -8.43 -7.39 -8.41
N GLY A 125 -7.54 -8.32 -8.05
CA GLY A 125 -6.17 -8.01 -7.63
C GLY A 125 -5.38 -7.25 -8.70
N LEU A 126 -5.51 -7.63 -9.97
CA LEU A 126 -4.84 -6.96 -11.09
C LEU A 126 -5.27 -5.49 -11.20
N GLY A 127 -6.55 -5.18 -11.05
CA GLY A 127 -7.03 -3.81 -10.99
C GLY A 127 -6.44 -3.03 -9.80
N MET A 128 -6.51 -3.60 -8.60
CA MET A 128 -6.04 -2.98 -7.36
C MET A 128 -4.53 -2.73 -7.35
N GLY A 129 -3.74 -3.71 -7.81
CA GLY A 129 -2.28 -3.61 -7.82
C GLY A 129 -1.74 -2.39 -8.57
N GLY A 130 -2.45 -1.96 -9.62
CA GLY A 130 -2.09 -0.76 -10.39
C GLY A 130 -2.62 0.55 -9.83
N ALA A 131 -3.69 0.53 -9.02
CA ALA A 131 -4.34 1.74 -8.54
C ALA A 131 -3.42 2.56 -7.61
N VAL A 132 -2.86 1.93 -6.58
CA VAL A 132 -2.07 2.61 -5.54
C VAL A 132 -0.85 3.35 -6.10
N PRO A 133 0.05 2.74 -6.91
CA PRO A 133 1.21 3.44 -7.45
C PRO A 133 0.82 4.68 -8.26
N VAL A 134 -0.23 4.57 -9.09
CA VAL A 134 -0.67 5.67 -9.95
C VAL A 134 -1.36 6.77 -9.14
N VAL A 135 -2.14 6.42 -8.11
CA VAL A 135 -2.69 7.37 -7.15
C VAL A 135 -1.58 8.15 -6.45
N LEU A 136 -0.54 7.47 -5.96
CA LEU A 136 0.58 8.12 -5.30
C LEU A 136 1.37 9.04 -6.23
N SER A 137 1.55 8.64 -7.50
CA SER A 137 2.15 9.49 -8.52
C SER A 137 1.33 10.76 -8.71
N LEU A 138 0.01 10.66 -8.95
CA LEU A 138 -0.87 11.82 -9.11
C LEU A 138 -0.84 12.74 -7.89
N VAL A 139 -0.98 12.17 -6.69
CA VAL A 139 -0.95 12.91 -5.43
C VAL A 139 0.38 13.64 -5.24
N SER A 140 1.51 12.99 -5.51
CA SER A 140 2.84 13.59 -5.36
C SER A 140 3.08 14.73 -6.35
N GLU A 141 2.58 14.58 -7.58
CA GLU A 141 2.69 15.59 -8.63
C GLU A 141 1.89 16.87 -8.32
N LEU A 142 0.71 16.70 -7.71
CA LEU A 142 -0.17 17.82 -7.34
C LEU A 142 0.15 18.44 -5.97
N SER A 143 1.01 17.82 -5.16
CA SER A 143 1.30 18.28 -3.79
C SER A 143 2.46 19.24 -3.72
N PRO A 144 2.36 20.36 -2.94
CA PRO A 144 3.50 21.19 -2.57
C PRO A 144 4.55 20.38 -1.79
N ALA A 145 5.84 20.65 -2.01
CA ALA A 145 6.95 19.90 -1.39
C ALA A 145 6.82 19.80 0.13
N ARG A 146 6.44 20.91 0.79
CA ARG A 146 6.27 21.00 2.26
C ARG A 146 5.20 20.06 2.83
N HIS A 147 4.16 19.71 2.06
CA HIS A 147 3.03 18.89 2.50
C HIS A 147 2.98 17.51 1.83
N ARG A 148 3.85 17.25 0.84
CA ARG A 148 3.82 16.05 0.00
C ARG A 148 3.85 14.75 0.82
N GLY A 149 4.75 14.65 1.78
CA GLY A 149 4.85 13.47 2.64
C GLY A 149 3.57 13.19 3.43
N LEU A 150 2.99 14.25 4.02
CA LEU A 150 1.74 14.15 4.78
C LEU A 150 0.56 13.72 3.89
N ILE A 151 0.45 14.28 2.68
CA ILE A 151 -0.66 14.01 1.76
C ILE A 151 -0.53 12.57 1.20
N ILE A 152 0.68 12.14 0.84
CA ILE A 152 0.95 10.75 0.42
C ILE A 152 0.57 9.78 1.53
N THR A 153 1.03 10.03 2.76
CA THR A 153 0.69 9.18 3.92
C THR A 153 -0.81 9.20 4.19
N GLY A 154 -1.44 10.37 4.15
CA GLY A 154 -2.89 10.51 4.30
C GLY A 154 -3.68 9.72 3.26
N SER A 155 -3.22 9.74 2.00
CA SER A 155 -3.85 8.93 0.94
C SER A 155 -3.69 7.43 1.19
N LEU A 156 -2.54 6.98 1.70
CA LEU A 156 -2.30 5.57 2.04
C LEU A 156 -3.09 5.09 3.26
N LEU A 157 -3.47 5.99 4.17
CA LEU A 157 -4.35 5.64 5.31
C LEU A 157 -5.74 5.16 4.84
N GLY A 158 -6.12 5.39 3.60
CA GLY A 158 -7.29 4.76 2.99
C GLY A 158 -7.25 3.24 3.06
N LEU A 159 -6.09 2.60 2.86
CA LEU A 159 -5.96 1.13 2.91
C LEU A 159 -6.40 0.53 4.27
N PRO A 160 -5.79 0.89 5.42
CA PRO A 160 -6.25 0.35 6.69
C PRO A 160 -7.64 0.87 7.08
N ALA A 161 -8.05 2.08 6.68
CA ALA A 161 -9.40 2.57 6.92
C ALA A 161 -10.45 1.73 6.18
N GLY A 162 -10.18 1.37 4.93
CA GLY A 162 -11.03 0.47 4.14
C GLY A 162 -11.13 -0.92 4.75
N ALA A 163 -10.01 -1.46 5.23
CA ALA A 163 -9.95 -2.74 5.94
C ALA A 163 -10.79 -2.73 7.23
N ILE A 164 -10.69 -1.66 8.02
CA ILE A 164 -11.48 -1.47 9.24
C ILE A 164 -12.96 -1.37 8.89
N GLY A 165 -13.31 -0.49 7.94
CA GLY A 165 -14.69 -0.34 7.48
C GLY A 165 -15.27 -1.66 6.96
N GLY A 166 -14.48 -2.40 6.16
CA GLY A 166 -14.84 -3.71 5.64
C GLY A 166 -15.06 -4.76 6.72
N GLY A 167 -14.16 -4.83 7.69
CA GLY A 167 -14.29 -5.76 8.82
C GLY A 167 -15.51 -5.46 9.70
N LEU A 168 -15.80 -4.18 9.97
CA LEU A 168 -17.02 -3.75 10.67
C LEU A 168 -18.28 -4.09 9.88
N LEU A 169 -18.27 -3.82 8.59
CA LEU A 169 -19.38 -4.14 7.69
C LEU A 169 -19.62 -5.66 7.65
N ALA A 170 -18.55 -6.44 7.47
CA ALA A 170 -18.62 -7.89 7.43
C ALA A 170 -19.14 -8.47 8.75
N SER A 171 -18.68 -7.97 9.88
CA SER A 171 -19.13 -8.47 11.20
C SER A 171 -20.64 -8.33 11.41
N ARG A 172 -21.27 -7.32 10.79
CA ARG A 172 -22.72 -7.07 10.89
C ARG A 172 -23.52 -7.70 9.77
N LEU A 173 -23.03 -7.64 8.54
CA LEU A 173 -23.79 -8.05 7.35
C LEU A 173 -23.57 -9.50 6.96
N LEU A 174 -22.43 -10.10 7.30
CA LEU A 174 -22.15 -11.50 6.93
C LEU A 174 -23.25 -12.49 7.36
N PRO A 175 -23.87 -12.38 8.56
CA PRO A 175 -24.99 -13.23 8.95
C PRO A 175 -26.29 -12.98 8.17
N GLN A 176 -26.47 -11.80 7.56
CA GLN A 176 -27.71 -11.38 6.90
C GLN A 176 -27.68 -11.61 5.39
N ILE A 177 -26.57 -11.23 4.73
CA ILE A 177 -26.44 -11.25 3.26
C ILE A 177 -25.38 -12.22 2.76
N GLY A 178 -24.76 -13.00 3.65
CA GLY A 178 -23.73 -13.96 3.32
C GLY A 178 -22.43 -13.31 2.80
N TRP A 179 -21.46 -14.14 2.43
CA TRP A 179 -20.20 -13.70 1.86
C TRP A 179 -20.38 -13.04 0.48
N GLN A 180 -21.39 -13.49 -0.29
CA GLN A 180 -21.75 -12.94 -1.60
C GLN A 180 -22.09 -11.45 -1.48
N GLY A 181 -22.93 -11.10 -0.50
CA GLY A 181 -23.36 -9.71 -0.29
C GLY A 181 -22.20 -8.77 0.02
N ILE A 182 -21.18 -9.25 0.72
CA ILE A 182 -19.98 -8.44 1.01
C ILE A 182 -19.25 -8.07 -0.29
N PHE A 183 -19.07 -9.02 -1.22
CA PHE A 183 -18.44 -8.74 -2.51
C PHE A 183 -19.33 -7.91 -3.44
N ILE A 184 -20.65 -8.08 -3.39
CA ILE A 184 -21.59 -7.23 -4.13
C ILE A 184 -21.45 -5.77 -3.67
N VAL A 185 -21.46 -5.51 -2.36
CA VAL A 185 -21.23 -4.18 -1.81
C VAL A 185 -19.83 -3.66 -2.20
N GLY A 186 -18.80 -4.51 -2.08
CA GLY A 186 -17.42 -4.21 -2.45
C GLY A 186 -17.22 -3.90 -3.93
N GLY A 187 -18.09 -4.37 -4.81
CA GLY A 187 -18.06 -4.07 -6.23
C GLY A 187 -18.96 -2.86 -6.60
N VAL A 188 -20.18 -2.81 -6.07
CA VAL A 188 -21.13 -1.73 -6.39
C VAL A 188 -20.64 -0.36 -5.94
N LEU A 189 -20.10 -0.25 -4.71
CA LEU A 189 -19.66 1.04 -4.19
C LEU A 189 -18.51 1.66 -5.02
N PRO A 190 -17.43 0.95 -5.37
CA PRO A 190 -16.40 1.50 -6.26
C PRO A 190 -16.92 1.84 -7.65
N LEU A 191 -17.86 1.05 -8.22
CA LEU A 191 -18.45 1.33 -9.53
C LEU A 191 -19.32 2.58 -9.51
N LEU A 192 -20.09 2.81 -8.45
CA LEU A 192 -20.81 4.08 -8.27
C LEU A 192 -19.84 5.24 -8.08
N PHE A 193 -18.78 5.03 -7.32
CA PHE A 193 -17.74 6.04 -7.12
C PHE A 193 -16.96 6.34 -8.42
N LEU A 194 -16.83 5.37 -9.32
CA LEU A 194 -16.24 5.55 -10.65
C LEU A 194 -16.96 6.67 -11.43
N LEU A 195 -18.28 6.79 -11.30
CA LEU A 195 -19.04 7.88 -11.94
C LEU A 195 -18.59 9.25 -11.42
N VAL A 196 -18.29 9.35 -10.13
CA VAL A 196 -17.74 10.57 -9.53
C VAL A 196 -16.33 10.83 -10.06
N LEU A 197 -15.49 9.79 -10.13
CA LEU A 197 -14.12 9.90 -10.66
C LEU A 197 -14.10 10.33 -12.14
N LEU A 198 -15.03 9.84 -12.97
CA LEU A 198 -15.15 10.22 -14.37
C LEU A 198 -15.35 11.73 -14.55
N VAL A 199 -16.05 12.38 -13.61
CA VAL A 199 -16.34 13.81 -13.68
C VAL A 199 -15.29 14.66 -12.94
N ARG A 200 -14.82 14.20 -11.79
CA ARG A 200 -14.06 15.03 -10.84
C ARG A 200 -12.56 14.75 -10.78
N LEU A 201 -12.10 13.55 -11.18
CA LEU A 201 -10.67 13.22 -11.11
C LEU A 201 -9.91 13.97 -12.21
N PRO A 202 -8.93 14.81 -11.89
CA PRO A 202 -8.12 15.50 -12.88
C PRO A 202 -7.02 14.60 -13.44
N GLU A 203 -6.47 15.01 -14.60
CA GLU A 203 -5.19 14.47 -15.07
C GLU A 203 -4.05 15.30 -14.51
N SER A 204 -2.85 14.71 -14.46
CA SER A 204 -1.65 15.44 -14.07
C SER A 204 -1.25 16.47 -15.12
N PRO A 205 -1.06 17.74 -14.73
CA PRO A 205 -0.54 18.78 -15.65
C PRO A 205 0.88 18.44 -16.12
N PHE A 206 1.70 17.79 -15.28
CA PHE A 206 3.05 17.38 -15.63
C PHE A 206 3.06 16.28 -16.69
N PHE A 207 2.17 15.29 -16.57
CA PHE A 207 2.00 14.26 -17.58
C PHE A 207 1.55 14.85 -18.93
N LEU A 208 0.58 15.76 -18.92
CA LEU A 208 0.09 16.41 -20.13
C LEU A 208 1.19 17.19 -20.84
N ALA A 209 2.06 17.87 -20.08
CA ALA A 209 3.19 18.62 -20.61
C ALA A 209 4.24 17.73 -21.27
N ILE A 210 4.57 16.59 -20.65
CA ILE A 210 5.52 15.62 -21.22
C ILE A 210 4.96 14.99 -22.50
N LYS A 211 3.66 14.73 -22.57
CA LYS A 211 3.03 14.07 -23.71
C LYS A 211 2.97 14.98 -24.95
N ASN A 212 2.43 16.17 -24.82
CA ASN A 212 2.42 17.18 -25.87
C ASN A 212 2.01 18.54 -25.30
N LEU A 213 2.99 19.38 -25.03
CA LEU A 213 2.77 20.69 -24.42
C LEU A 213 1.84 21.57 -25.28
N ALA A 214 2.07 21.64 -26.60
CA ALA A 214 1.30 22.51 -27.49
C ALA A 214 -0.17 22.10 -27.55
N LEU A 215 -0.46 20.78 -27.61
CA LEU A 215 -1.83 20.28 -27.70
C LEU A 215 -2.62 20.48 -26.39
N TYR A 216 -1.96 20.34 -25.23
CA TYR A 216 -2.61 20.38 -23.93
C TYR A 216 -2.44 21.70 -23.18
N GLN A 217 -1.87 22.74 -23.79
CA GLN A 217 -1.53 24.00 -23.15
C GLN A 217 -2.74 24.62 -22.40
N ASN A 218 -3.89 24.74 -23.07
CA ASN A 218 -5.10 25.31 -22.45
C ASN A 218 -5.59 24.49 -21.26
N LYS A 219 -5.50 23.16 -21.36
CA LYS A 219 -5.89 22.25 -20.27
C LYS A 219 -4.93 22.34 -19.09
N ILE A 220 -3.63 22.42 -19.34
CA ILE A 220 -2.60 22.62 -18.32
C ILE A 220 -2.83 23.94 -17.59
N GLN A 221 -3.07 25.04 -18.32
CA GLN A 221 -3.36 26.35 -17.75
C GLN A 221 -4.63 26.32 -16.87
N SER A 222 -5.70 25.68 -17.34
CA SER A 222 -6.94 25.52 -16.59
C SER A 222 -6.71 24.73 -15.28
N LEU A 223 -5.91 23.67 -15.29
CA LEU A 223 -5.57 22.88 -14.11
C LEU A 223 -4.70 23.71 -13.14
N LEU A 224 -3.67 24.40 -13.65
CA LEU A 224 -2.82 25.27 -12.84
C LEU A 224 -3.61 26.43 -12.22
N ALA A 225 -4.56 27.03 -12.93
CA ALA A 225 -5.44 28.08 -12.41
C ALA A 225 -6.31 27.58 -11.24
N GLN A 226 -6.80 26.34 -11.30
CA GLN A 226 -7.53 25.73 -10.20
C GLN A 226 -6.65 25.38 -8.99
N MET A 227 -5.38 25.04 -9.25
CA MET A 227 -4.40 24.76 -8.19
C MET A 227 -3.86 26.05 -7.56
N LEU A 228 -3.74 27.11 -8.34
CA LEU A 228 -3.06 28.37 -7.99
C LEU A 228 -3.99 29.58 -8.22
N PRO A 229 -5.15 29.67 -7.54
CA PRO A 229 -6.15 30.69 -7.82
C PRO A 229 -5.68 32.13 -7.54
N ALA A 230 -4.59 32.30 -6.78
CA ALA A 230 -4.00 33.61 -6.46
C ALA A 230 -2.95 34.08 -7.50
N VAL A 231 -2.57 33.22 -8.47
CA VAL A 231 -1.56 33.53 -9.48
C VAL A 231 -2.22 34.08 -10.75
N SER A 232 -1.67 35.16 -11.31
CA SER A 232 -2.24 35.78 -12.53
C SER A 232 -2.16 34.83 -13.73
N SER A 233 -3.13 34.94 -14.64
CA SER A 233 -3.16 34.15 -15.87
C SER A 233 -1.93 34.37 -16.77
N ALA A 234 -1.38 35.58 -16.78
CA ALA A 234 -0.15 35.90 -17.52
C ALA A 234 1.05 35.12 -16.96
N THR A 235 1.20 35.05 -15.64
CA THR A 235 2.25 34.25 -14.99
C THR A 235 2.08 32.75 -15.26
N LEU A 236 0.84 32.23 -15.26
CA LEU A 236 0.56 30.85 -15.58
C LEU A 236 0.87 30.50 -17.04
N GLN A 237 0.68 31.45 -17.96
CA GLN A 237 1.06 31.28 -19.38
C GLN A 237 2.57 31.18 -19.56
N SER A 238 3.34 32.02 -18.87
CA SER A 238 4.81 31.96 -18.93
C SER A 238 5.39 30.70 -18.27
N CYS A 239 4.68 30.15 -17.27
CA CYS A 239 5.09 28.93 -16.55
C CYS A 239 4.67 27.62 -17.25
N ALA A 240 3.91 27.68 -18.36
CA ALA A 240 3.50 26.48 -19.11
C ALA A 240 4.68 25.74 -19.77
N GLN A 241 5.89 26.29 -19.77
CA GLN A 241 7.12 25.58 -20.06
C GLN A 241 7.53 24.73 -18.85
N ILE A 242 6.79 23.62 -18.65
CA ILE A 242 7.16 22.61 -17.66
C ILE A 242 8.31 21.82 -18.27
N ALA A 243 9.53 22.13 -17.84
CA ALA A 243 10.65 21.27 -18.17
C ALA A 243 10.46 19.90 -17.48
N PRO A 244 10.45 18.79 -18.22
CA PRO A 244 10.40 17.48 -17.61
C PRO A 244 11.66 17.30 -16.76
N GLU A 245 11.50 17.14 -15.45
CA GLU A 245 12.59 16.61 -14.62
C GLU A 245 12.88 15.19 -15.07
N LYS A 246 13.86 15.03 -15.93
CA LYS A 246 14.43 13.71 -16.25
C LYS A 246 15.17 13.23 -15.00
N THR A 247 14.48 12.59 -14.11
CA THR A 247 15.12 11.73 -13.11
C THR A 247 15.77 10.58 -13.87
N ALA A 248 17.11 10.64 -13.99
CA ALA A 248 17.88 9.54 -14.55
C ALA A 248 17.62 8.31 -13.70
N GLN A 249 16.85 7.35 -14.24
CA GLN A 249 16.63 6.07 -13.57
C GLN A 249 17.94 5.30 -13.65
N ALA A 250 18.57 5.08 -12.49
CA ALA A 250 19.75 4.24 -12.44
C ALA A 250 19.40 2.80 -12.83
N SER A 251 20.32 2.11 -13.53
CA SER A 251 20.11 0.74 -13.96
C SER A 251 20.00 -0.20 -12.75
N PHE A 252 19.13 -1.23 -12.87
CA PHE A 252 19.08 -2.36 -11.93
C PHE A 252 20.47 -2.97 -11.64
N LYS A 253 21.33 -3.09 -12.66
CA LYS A 253 22.69 -3.61 -12.52
C LYS A 253 23.53 -2.82 -11.50
N ALA A 254 23.23 -1.54 -11.30
CA ALA A 254 23.95 -0.72 -10.33
C ALA A 254 23.68 -1.17 -8.87
N LEU A 255 22.51 -1.72 -8.57
CA LEU A 255 22.17 -2.29 -7.25
C LEU A 255 22.96 -3.57 -6.93
N LEU A 256 23.38 -4.31 -7.96
CA LEU A 256 24.10 -5.58 -7.84
C LEU A 256 25.62 -5.39 -7.87
N GLN A 257 26.13 -4.16 -7.95
CA GLN A 257 27.55 -3.92 -7.84
C GLN A 257 28.08 -4.34 -6.45
N PRO A 258 29.31 -4.82 -6.32
CA PRO A 258 29.88 -5.37 -5.08
C PRO A 258 29.72 -4.43 -3.88
N GLN A 259 29.81 -3.11 -4.10
CA GLN A 259 29.67 -2.09 -3.06
C GLN A 259 28.25 -1.96 -2.51
N PHE A 260 27.21 -2.30 -3.28
CA PHE A 260 25.79 -2.21 -2.87
C PHE A 260 25.13 -3.57 -2.67
N LEU A 261 25.74 -4.66 -3.16
CA LEU A 261 25.15 -6.00 -3.17
C LEU A 261 24.69 -6.45 -1.78
N ARG A 262 25.54 -6.26 -0.77
CA ARG A 262 25.21 -6.62 0.62
C ARG A 262 23.98 -5.87 1.11
N ASN A 263 23.92 -4.55 0.92
CA ASN A 263 22.78 -3.73 1.31
C ASN A 263 21.54 -4.12 0.54
N THR A 264 21.67 -4.38 -0.76
CA THR A 264 20.56 -4.79 -1.62
C THR A 264 19.94 -6.10 -1.15
N LEU A 265 20.75 -7.12 -0.91
CA LEU A 265 20.27 -8.42 -0.42
C LEU A 265 19.65 -8.30 0.98
N ALA A 266 20.25 -7.52 1.86
CA ALA A 266 19.73 -7.28 3.21
C ALA A 266 18.38 -6.54 3.20
N VAL A 267 18.23 -5.50 2.37
CA VAL A 267 16.97 -4.78 2.16
C VAL A 267 15.91 -5.72 1.58
N TRP A 268 16.25 -6.48 0.54
CA TRP A 268 15.33 -7.44 -0.09
C TRP A 268 14.85 -8.51 0.90
N LEU A 269 15.77 -9.09 1.69
CA LEU A 269 15.41 -10.06 2.72
C LEU A 269 14.45 -9.46 3.74
N THR A 270 14.73 -8.24 4.20
CA THR A 270 13.90 -7.56 5.21
C THR A 270 12.50 -7.30 4.66
N TYR A 271 12.38 -6.77 3.44
CA TYR A 271 11.08 -6.52 2.80
C TYR A 271 10.31 -7.81 2.55
N PHE A 272 10.96 -8.81 1.96
CA PHE A 272 10.35 -10.12 1.70
C PHE A 272 9.79 -10.74 2.98
N CYS A 273 10.61 -10.84 4.02
CA CYS A 273 10.22 -11.52 5.26
C CYS A 273 9.16 -10.75 6.04
N ASN A 274 9.25 -9.41 6.14
CA ASN A 274 8.24 -8.61 6.81
C ASN A 274 6.88 -8.68 6.09
N TRP A 275 6.88 -8.57 4.76
CA TRP A 275 5.65 -8.67 3.98
C TRP A 275 5.07 -10.09 4.02
N ALA A 276 5.90 -11.12 4.02
CA ALA A 276 5.44 -12.50 4.20
C ALA A 276 4.74 -12.68 5.55
N ALA A 277 5.33 -12.22 6.64
CA ALA A 277 4.72 -12.29 7.97
C ALA A 277 3.41 -11.49 8.04
N TRP A 278 3.42 -10.25 7.52
CA TRP A 278 2.25 -9.38 7.54
C TRP A 278 1.07 -9.96 6.75
N PHE A 279 1.27 -10.35 5.49
CA PHE A 279 0.20 -10.86 4.65
C PHE A 279 -0.27 -12.25 5.08
N MET A 280 0.62 -13.09 5.63
CA MET A 280 0.22 -14.34 6.26
C MET A 280 -0.72 -14.08 7.44
N LEU A 281 -0.35 -13.20 8.37
CA LEU A 281 -1.19 -12.86 9.50
C LEU A 281 -2.48 -12.19 9.05
N LEU A 282 -2.41 -11.16 8.20
CA LEU A 282 -3.53 -10.32 7.81
C LEU A 282 -4.63 -11.10 7.08
N LEU A 283 -4.24 -11.94 6.11
CA LEU A 283 -5.20 -12.65 5.25
C LEU A 283 -5.77 -13.90 5.89
N TRP A 284 -5.05 -14.51 6.84
CA TRP A 284 -5.48 -15.73 7.49
C TRP A 284 -6.11 -15.50 8.87
N LEU A 285 -5.96 -14.32 9.46
CA LEU A 285 -6.41 -14.02 10.82
C LEU A 285 -7.87 -14.40 11.09
N PRO A 286 -8.88 -14.03 10.25
CA PRO A 286 -10.26 -14.43 10.50
C PRO A 286 -10.46 -15.95 10.42
N THR A 287 -9.76 -16.63 9.50
CA THR A 287 -9.82 -18.10 9.38
C THR A 287 -9.21 -18.78 10.59
N VAL A 288 -8.08 -18.28 11.10
CA VAL A 288 -7.42 -18.76 12.31
C VAL A 288 -8.33 -18.58 13.54
N LEU A 289 -8.96 -17.41 13.68
CA LEU A 289 -9.89 -17.14 14.76
C LEU A 289 -11.14 -18.03 14.71
N LYS A 290 -11.69 -18.29 13.51
CA LYS A 290 -12.78 -19.25 13.35
C LYS A 290 -12.36 -20.66 13.73
N THR A 291 -11.17 -21.08 13.29
CA THR A 291 -10.63 -22.42 13.64
C THR A 291 -10.40 -22.55 15.15
N ALA A 292 -10.07 -21.44 15.84
CA ALA A 292 -9.95 -21.39 17.30
C ALA A 292 -11.31 -21.37 18.03
N GLY A 293 -12.45 -21.35 17.31
CA GLY A 293 -13.80 -21.45 17.88
C GLY A 293 -14.63 -20.18 17.84
N LEU A 294 -14.15 -19.07 17.22
CA LEU A 294 -14.93 -17.84 17.10
C LEU A 294 -15.95 -17.93 15.96
N PRO A 295 -17.19 -17.41 16.10
CA PRO A 295 -18.11 -17.27 14.98
C PRO A 295 -17.52 -16.42 13.87
N ALA A 296 -17.80 -16.74 12.59
CA ALA A 296 -17.23 -16.06 11.43
C ALA A 296 -17.43 -14.53 11.44
N ALA A 297 -18.61 -14.07 11.89
CA ALA A 297 -18.90 -12.64 12.02
C ALA A 297 -18.02 -11.93 13.06
N GLN A 298 -17.72 -12.59 14.18
CA GLN A 298 -16.84 -12.05 15.20
C GLN A 298 -15.36 -12.17 14.79
N ALA A 299 -15.00 -13.24 14.08
CA ALA A 299 -13.66 -13.42 13.53
C ALA A 299 -13.27 -12.29 12.54
N ALA A 300 -14.23 -11.72 11.81
CA ALA A 300 -14.03 -10.55 10.96
C ALA A 300 -13.56 -9.31 11.73
N LEU A 301 -13.90 -9.17 13.03
CA LEU A 301 -13.40 -8.08 13.87
C LEU A 301 -11.88 -8.16 14.10
N GLY A 302 -11.27 -9.33 13.90
CA GLY A 302 -9.81 -9.44 13.92
C GLY A 302 -9.13 -8.48 12.95
N THR A 303 -9.70 -8.27 11.74
CA THR A 303 -9.17 -7.30 10.77
C THR A 303 -9.31 -5.84 11.24
N VAL A 304 -10.36 -5.52 11.98
CA VAL A 304 -10.54 -4.20 12.59
C VAL A 304 -9.48 -3.97 13.66
N ILE A 305 -9.33 -4.94 14.55
CA ILE A 305 -8.44 -4.85 15.71
C ILE A 305 -6.98 -4.78 15.30
N ILE A 306 -6.55 -5.54 14.28
CA ILE A 306 -5.16 -5.53 13.82
C ILE A 306 -4.78 -4.23 13.08
N ASN A 307 -5.73 -3.62 12.34
CA ASN A 307 -5.46 -2.40 11.58
C ASN A 307 -5.61 -1.11 12.39
N SER A 308 -6.47 -1.08 13.43
CA SER A 308 -6.75 0.14 14.20
C SER A 308 -5.53 0.67 14.95
N PRO A 309 -4.75 -0.12 15.70
CA PRO A 309 -3.53 0.35 16.35
C PRO A 309 -2.45 0.74 15.33
N ALA A 310 -2.38 0.06 14.18
CA ALA A 310 -1.42 0.41 13.14
C ALA A 310 -1.59 1.85 12.64
N ILE A 311 -2.82 2.33 12.49
CA ILE A 311 -3.09 3.74 12.12
C ILE A 311 -2.60 4.70 13.22
N LEU A 312 -2.96 4.43 14.48
CA LEU A 312 -2.59 5.29 15.60
C LEU A 312 -1.06 5.35 15.78
N PHE A 313 -0.40 4.20 15.77
CA PHE A 313 1.04 4.12 15.94
C PHE A 313 1.84 4.55 14.71
N CYS A 314 1.22 4.65 13.53
CA CYS A 314 1.82 5.27 12.35
C CYS A 314 2.25 6.72 12.62
N LEU A 315 1.40 7.51 13.29
CA LEU A 315 1.71 8.89 13.66
C LEU A 315 2.86 8.94 14.68
N VAL A 316 2.85 8.04 15.66
CA VAL A 316 3.93 7.90 16.65
C VAL A 316 5.24 7.56 15.96
N MET A 317 5.23 6.60 15.04
CA MET A 317 6.41 6.19 14.27
C MET A 317 6.94 7.36 13.41
N ALA A 318 6.06 8.10 12.73
CA ALA A 318 6.44 9.26 11.93
C ALA A 318 7.15 10.35 12.78
N TYR A 319 6.78 10.48 14.06
CA TYR A 319 7.45 11.39 14.99
C TYR A 319 8.85 10.90 15.40
N TYR A 320 9.02 9.59 15.62
CA TYR A 320 10.29 9.03 16.10
C TYR A 320 11.30 8.74 15.01
N LEU A 321 10.85 8.41 13.77
CA LEU A 321 11.74 8.07 12.64
C LEU A 321 12.83 9.11 12.36
N PRO A 322 12.58 10.44 12.38
CA PRO A 322 13.65 11.43 12.17
C PRO A 322 14.60 11.59 13.35
N ARG A 323 14.24 11.06 14.53
CA ARG A 323 14.96 11.27 15.80
C ARG A 323 15.77 10.08 16.28
N LYS A 324 15.45 8.90 15.78
CA LYS A 324 16.08 7.64 16.19
C LYS A 324 16.57 6.87 14.96
N SER A 325 17.58 6.06 15.13
CA SER A 325 18.04 5.17 14.05
C SER A 325 16.90 4.24 13.60
N VAL A 326 16.64 4.22 12.30
CA VAL A 326 15.63 3.34 11.69
C VAL A 326 15.91 1.87 12.01
N ARG A 327 17.18 1.49 12.10
CA ARG A 327 17.61 0.14 12.50
C ARG A 327 17.10 -0.22 13.91
N VAL A 328 17.28 0.67 14.89
CA VAL A 328 16.84 0.42 16.27
C VAL A 328 15.31 0.31 16.33
N LEU A 329 14.59 1.20 15.64
CA LEU A 329 13.13 1.16 15.61
C LEU A 329 12.59 -0.11 14.96
N LEU A 330 13.16 -0.53 13.83
CA LEU A 330 12.78 -1.78 13.16
C LEU A 330 13.08 -3.00 14.01
N THR A 331 14.30 -3.10 14.57
CA THR A 331 14.66 -4.23 15.43
C THR A 331 13.74 -4.32 16.65
N ALA A 332 13.46 -3.20 17.30
CA ALA A 332 12.56 -3.16 18.46
C ALA A 332 11.12 -3.58 18.10
N THR A 333 10.55 -3.04 17.02
CA THR A 333 9.19 -3.37 16.60
C THR A 333 9.06 -4.81 16.12
N LEU A 334 10.01 -5.33 15.35
CA LEU A 334 10.03 -6.73 14.91
C LEU A 334 10.21 -7.69 16.09
N SER A 335 11.10 -7.38 17.06
CA SER A 335 11.26 -8.19 18.27
C SER A 335 9.99 -8.19 19.13
N PHE A 336 9.33 -7.05 19.25
CA PHE A 336 8.00 -6.97 19.87
C PHE A 336 6.98 -7.84 19.12
N GLY A 337 6.98 -7.80 17.78
CA GLY A 337 6.13 -8.67 16.96
C GLY A 337 6.36 -10.15 17.21
N ILE A 338 7.61 -10.59 17.35
CA ILE A 338 7.95 -11.98 17.71
C ILE A 338 7.37 -12.34 19.08
N ALA A 339 7.62 -11.51 20.09
CA ALA A 339 7.10 -11.76 21.43
C ALA A 339 5.58 -11.90 21.43
N VAL A 340 4.87 -10.99 20.75
CA VAL A 340 3.40 -11.00 20.66
C VAL A 340 2.89 -12.24 19.90
N THR A 341 3.50 -12.63 18.79
CA THR A 341 3.08 -13.82 18.03
C THR A 341 3.30 -15.11 18.81
N LEU A 342 4.39 -15.19 19.58
CA LEU A 342 4.61 -16.32 20.51
C LEU A 342 3.60 -16.30 21.66
N MET A 343 3.24 -15.14 22.21
CA MET A 343 2.18 -15.05 23.23
C MET A 343 0.81 -15.45 22.65
N LEU A 344 0.50 -15.08 21.39
CA LEU A 344 -0.71 -15.53 20.70
C LEU A 344 -0.77 -17.06 20.55
N SER A 345 0.37 -17.72 20.33
CA SER A 345 0.40 -19.19 20.24
C SER A 345 0.03 -19.88 21.56
N MET A 346 0.13 -19.17 22.69
CA MET A 346 -0.15 -19.67 24.04
C MET A 346 -1.46 -19.11 24.62
N ALA A 347 -2.14 -18.20 23.93
CA ALA A 347 -3.25 -17.42 24.49
C ALA A 347 -4.56 -18.25 24.72
N GLY A 348 -4.67 -19.45 24.12
CA GLY A 348 -5.84 -20.31 24.25
C GLY A 348 -7.13 -19.63 23.77
N SER A 349 -8.24 -19.81 24.53
CA SER A 349 -9.56 -19.27 24.20
C SER A 349 -9.96 -18.04 25.03
N HIS A 350 -9.02 -17.35 25.65
CA HIS A 350 -9.28 -16.10 26.37
C HIS A 350 -9.41 -14.92 25.38
N TRP A 351 -10.59 -14.76 24.80
CA TRP A 351 -10.82 -13.83 23.67
C TRP A 351 -10.41 -12.39 23.92
N ALA A 352 -10.63 -11.86 25.11
CA ALA A 352 -10.20 -10.48 25.43
C ALA A 352 -8.66 -10.34 25.30
N TRP A 353 -7.93 -11.33 25.78
CA TRP A 353 -6.48 -11.38 25.69
C TRP A 353 -6.01 -11.60 24.24
N VAL A 354 -6.66 -12.52 23.52
CA VAL A 354 -6.39 -12.77 22.10
C VAL A 354 -6.57 -11.49 21.28
N PHE A 355 -7.66 -10.75 21.46
CA PHE A 355 -7.90 -9.50 20.73
C PHE A 355 -6.90 -8.39 21.10
N PHE A 356 -6.51 -8.29 22.38
CA PHE A 356 -5.44 -7.38 22.79
C PHE A 356 -4.13 -7.70 22.08
N LEU A 357 -3.72 -8.98 22.06
CA LEU A 357 -2.50 -9.44 21.38
C LEU A 357 -2.57 -9.25 19.85
N ILE A 358 -3.73 -9.44 19.22
CA ILE A 358 -3.94 -9.14 17.79
C ILE A 358 -3.69 -7.65 17.52
N GLY A 359 -4.21 -6.76 18.35
CA GLY A 359 -3.93 -5.34 18.26
C GLY A 359 -2.43 -5.04 18.39
N ALA A 360 -1.76 -5.65 19.37
CA ALA A 360 -0.32 -5.55 19.55
C ALA A 360 0.47 -6.12 18.36
N ALA A 361 0.00 -7.20 17.73
CA ALA A 361 0.61 -7.75 16.51
C ALA A 361 0.50 -6.78 15.33
N GLY A 362 -0.59 -6.02 15.23
CA GLY A 362 -0.72 -4.93 14.25
C GLY A 362 0.41 -3.92 14.36
N VAL A 363 0.83 -3.60 15.59
CA VAL A 363 1.99 -2.73 15.85
C VAL A 363 3.31 -3.44 15.54
N GLY A 364 3.51 -4.66 16.05
CA GLY A 364 4.79 -5.38 15.94
C GLY A 364 5.12 -5.88 14.54
N VAL A 365 4.12 -6.28 13.76
CA VAL A 365 4.29 -6.86 12.42
C VAL A 365 3.93 -5.88 11.31
N GLY A 366 2.87 -5.07 11.49
CA GLY A 366 2.36 -4.15 10.48
C GLY A 366 3.11 -2.82 10.41
N LEU A 367 3.45 -2.24 11.56
CA LEU A 367 4.11 -0.94 11.63
C LEU A 367 5.51 -0.90 10.98
N PRO A 368 6.34 -1.97 11.02
CA PRO A 368 7.62 -2.01 10.32
C PRO A 368 7.53 -1.66 8.83
N GLN A 369 6.41 -1.92 8.15
CA GLN A 369 6.22 -1.57 6.74
C GLN A 369 6.43 -0.08 6.44
N ILE A 370 6.10 0.80 7.38
CA ILE A 370 6.31 2.24 7.24
C ILE A 370 7.79 2.58 7.38
N ALA A 371 8.44 1.99 8.38
CA ALA A 371 9.86 2.22 8.64
C ALA A 371 10.77 1.65 7.54
N LEU A 372 10.35 0.58 6.86
CA LEU A 372 11.09 -0.01 5.73
C LEU A 372 11.38 1.00 4.61
N ASN A 373 10.46 1.93 4.32
CA ASN A 373 10.69 2.96 3.32
C ASN A 373 11.89 3.86 3.67
N TYR A 374 12.13 4.10 4.96
CA TYR A 374 13.28 4.88 5.42
C TYR A 374 14.60 4.09 5.36
N VAL A 375 14.55 2.77 5.48
CA VAL A 375 15.73 1.90 5.30
C VAL A 375 16.33 2.08 3.91
N VAL A 376 15.51 2.18 2.88
CA VAL A 376 15.96 2.41 1.50
C VAL A 376 16.70 3.74 1.38
N LEU A 377 16.23 4.79 2.09
CA LEU A 377 16.88 6.10 2.08
C LEU A 377 18.27 6.08 2.73
N GLU A 378 18.45 5.23 3.74
CA GLU A 378 19.74 5.05 4.42
C GLU A 378 20.69 4.08 3.69
N ALA A 379 20.14 3.08 2.98
CA ALA A 379 20.90 2.03 2.33
C ALA A 379 21.52 2.45 0.99
N TYR A 380 20.97 3.47 0.32
CA TYR A 380 21.38 3.86 -1.04
C TYR A 380 21.65 5.36 -1.19
N PRO A 381 22.63 5.74 -2.05
CA PRO A 381 22.84 7.12 -2.46
C PRO A 381 21.62 7.60 -3.27
N THR A 382 21.47 8.92 -3.38
CA THR A 382 20.28 9.58 -3.94
C THR A 382 19.91 9.06 -5.33
N GLU A 383 20.91 8.78 -6.18
CA GLU A 383 20.73 8.33 -7.57
C GLU A 383 20.13 6.92 -7.65
N LEU A 384 20.35 6.07 -6.64
CA LEU A 384 19.89 4.67 -6.59
C LEU A 384 18.60 4.48 -5.77
N ARG A 385 18.18 5.48 -4.98
CA ARG A 385 17.04 5.35 -4.04
C ARG A 385 15.75 4.94 -4.73
N ALA A 386 15.40 5.57 -5.85
CA ALA A 386 14.17 5.27 -6.57
C ALA A 386 14.17 3.82 -7.12
N THR A 387 15.28 3.41 -7.73
CA THR A 387 15.45 2.04 -8.24
C THR A 387 15.48 1.03 -7.10
N GLY A 388 16.20 1.34 -6.00
CA GLY A 388 16.29 0.49 -4.81
C GLY A 388 14.92 0.31 -4.13
N ALA A 389 14.12 1.39 -4.01
CA ALA A 389 12.76 1.33 -3.47
C ALA A 389 11.83 0.46 -4.33
N GLY A 390 11.86 0.64 -5.64
CA GLY A 390 11.02 -0.13 -6.56
C GLY A 390 11.30 -1.64 -6.46
N TRP A 391 12.57 -2.04 -6.45
CA TRP A 391 12.96 -3.44 -6.29
C TRP A 391 12.68 -4.00 -4.90
N ALA A 392 12.87 -3.21 -3.84
CA ALA A 392 12.54 -3.61 -2.48
C ALA A 392 11.02 -3.89 -2.33
N ILE A 393 10.18 -3.01 -2.86
CA ILE A 393 8.72 -3.21 -2.89
C ILE A 393 8.36 -4.44 -3.72
N GLY A 394 9.02 -4.67 -4.86
CA GLY A 394 8.84 -5.87 -5.67
C GLY A 394 9.12 -7.15 -4.87
N MET A 395 10.24 -7.19 -4.13
CA MET A 395 10.57 -8.30 -3.22
C MET A 395 9.56 -8.44 -2.08
N GLY A 396 9.03 -7.34 -1.54
CA GLY A 396 7.92 -7.37 -0.59
C GLY A 396 6.68 -8.03 -1.19
N ARG A 397 6.31 -7.71 -2.44
CA ARG A 397 5.17 -8.35 -3.12
C ARG A 397 5.35 -9.86 -3.28
N THR A 398 6.55 -10.34 -3.63
CA THR A 398 6.82 -11.79 -3.65
C THR A 398 6.70 -12.39 -2.26
N GLY A 399 7.17 -11.69 -1.22
CA GLY A 399 6.97 -12.08 0.18
C GLY A 399 5.48 -12.20 0.54
N SER A 400 4.64 -11.24 0.13
CA SER A 400 3.19 -11.30 0.41
C SER A 400 2.52 -12.51 -0.22
N ILE A 401 2.91 -12.91 -1.44
CA ILE A 401 2.41 -14.09 -2.13
C ILE A 401 2.79 -15.36 -1.37
N VAL A 402 4.07 -15.47 -0.98
CA VAL A 402 4.58 -16.63 -0.23
C VAL A 402 3.92 -16.72 1.14
N GLY A 403 3.80 -15.61 1.87
CA GLY A 403 3.14 -15.57 3.17
C GLY A 403 1.66 -15.98 3.09
N ALA A 404 0.94 -15.42 2.13
CA ALA A 404 -0.45 -15.80 1.86
C ALA A 404 -0.57 -17.30 1.51
N GLY A 405 0.37 -17.83 0.73
CA GLY A 405 0.39 -19.22 0.28
C GLY A 405 0.71 -20.24 1.38
N LEU A 406 1.58 -19.89 2.30
CA LEU A 406 1.98 -20.80 3.39
C LEU A 406 0.94 -20.91 4.52
N GLY A 407 0.06 -19.91 4.67
CA GLY A 407 -0.83 -19.82 5.82
C GLY A 407 -1.79 -21.02 5.96
N GLY A 408 -2.35 -21.51 4.84
CA GLY A 408 -3.26 -22.69 4.88
C GLY A 408 -2.55 -23.97 5.25
N TRP A 409 -1.35 -24.19 4.71
CA TRP A 409 -0.53 -25.35 5.05
C TRP A 409 -0.10 -25.33 6.53
N LEU A 410 0.36 -24.19 7.03
CA LEU A 410 0.72 -24.02 8.44
C LEU A 410 -0.47 -24.28 9.37
N LEU A 411 -1.62 -23.70 9.05
CA LEU A 411 -2.83 -23.86 9.85
C LEU A 411 -3.31 -25.32 9.87
N LYS A 412 -3.25 -26.01 8.72
CA LYS A 412 -3.64 -27.43 8.62
C LYS A 412 -2.68 -28.35 9.37
N THR A 413 -1.37 -28.10 9.27
CA THR A 413 -0.34 -29.01 9.78
C THR A 413 -0.05 -28.79 11.26
N PHE A 414 0.02 -27.54 11.69
CA PHE A 414 0.46 -27.18 13.05
C PHE A 414 -0.65 -26.54 13.92
N GLY A 415 -1.86 -26.40 13.37
CA GLY A 415 -2.98 -25.78 14.06
C GLY A 415 -2.79 -24.30 14.35
N VAL A 416 -3.66 -23.74 15.22
CA VAL A 416 -3.68 -22.31 15.55
C VAL A 416 -2.39 -21.86 16.24
N ALA A 417 -1.93 -22.62 17.24
CA ALA A 417 -0.71 -22.29 17.97
C ALA A 417 0.53 -22.31 17.06
N GLY A 418 0.66 -23.35 16.22
CA GLY A 418 1.74 -23.47 15.26
C GLY A 418 1.71 -22.38 14.17
N PHE A 419 0.53 -21.96 13.75
CA PHE A 419 0.39 -20.82 12.81
C PHE A 419 0.98 -19.54 13.40
N TYR A 420 0.61 -19.19 14.64
CA TYR A 420 1.13 -17.96 15.27
C TYR A 420 2.65 -18.06 15.57
N SER A 421 3.13 -19.20 16.04
CA SER A 421 4.56 -19.37 16.31
C SER A 421 5.42 -19.37 15.04
N ALA A 422 4.90 -19.85 13.90
CA ALA A 422 5.59 -19.85 12.62
C ALA A 422 5.87 -18.41 12.10
N LEU A 423 5.08 -17.42 12.51
CA LEU A 423 5.32 -16.00 12.17
C LEU A 423 6.65 -15.47 12.71
N SER A 424 7.17 -16.07 13.79
CA SER A 424 8.47 -15.67 14.35
C SER A 424 9.63 -15.90 13.38
N VAL A 425 9.55 -16.90 12.51
CA VAL A 425 10.63 -17.24 11.56
C VAL A 425 10.90 -16.10 10.57
N PRO A 426 9.93 -15.65 9.77
CA PRO A 426 10.19 -14.52 8.87
C PRO A 426 10.52 -13.23 9.63
N LEU A 427 9.98 -13.00 10.83
CA LEU A 427 10.33 -11.82 11.62
C LEU A 427 11.77 -11.86 12.11
N LEU A 428 12.30 -13.02 12.53
CA LEU A 428 13.70 -13.19 12.87
C LEU A 428 14.61 -12.96 11.67
N LEU A 429 14.25 -13.50 10.50
CA LEU A 429 14.98 -13.26 9.25
C LEU A 429 14.95 -11.79 8.83
N ALA A 430 13.84 -11.09 9.06
CA ALA A 430 13.75 -9.65 8.83
C ALA A 430 14.71 -8.86 9.75
N ILE A 431 14.80 -9.24 11.04
CA ILE A 431 15.77 -8.64 11.97
C ILE A 431 17.20 -8.90 11.47
N ALA A 432 17.53 -10.14 11.08
CA ALA A 432 18.84 -10.45 10.52
C ALA A 432 19.15 -9.57 9.30
N GLY A 433 18.19 -9.38 8.40
CA GLY A 433 18.31 -8.46 7.27
C GLY A 433 18.62 -7.03 7.73
N VAL A 434 17.85 -6.49 8.69
CA VAL A 434 18.08 -5.13 9.23
C VAL A 434 19.48 -4.96 9.81
N LEU A 435 19.98 -5.96 10.53
CA LEU A 435 21.30 -5.93 11.14
C LEU A 435 22.45 -6.01 10.11
N LEU A 436 22.19 -6.64 8.95
CA LEU A 436 23.16 -6.75 7.85
C LEU A 436 23.28 -5.46 7.02
N ILE A 437 22.33 -4.53 7.10
CA ILE A 437 22.38 -3.27 6.35
C ILE A 437 23.52 -2.40 6.88
N HIS A 438 24.42 -1.99 6.01
CA HIS A 438 25.45 -1.01 6.32
C HIS A 438 24.93 0.39 5.96
N THR A 439 24.82 1.27 6.94
CA THR A 439 24.66 2.70 6.68
C THR A 439 26.02 3.24 6.23
N PRO A 440 26.16 3.79 5.01
CA PRO A 440 27.39 4.48 4.64
C PRO A 440 27.60 5.59 5.67
N GLN A 441 28.75 5.58 6.35
CA GLN A 441 29.14 6.72 7.16
C GLN A 441 29.25 7.91 6.21
N THR A 442 28.35 8.89 6.32
CA THR A 442 28.56 10.21 5.74
C THR A 442 29.91 10.68 6.25
N PRO A 443 30.87 11.06 5.38
CA PRO A 443 32.12 11.65 5.84
C PRO A 443 31.71 12.82 6.74
N SER A 444 32.13 12.76 8.00
CA SER A 444 31.92 13.83 8.96
C SER A 444 32.41 15.11 8.30
N GLN A 445 31.55 16.14 8.22
CA GLN A 445 31.98 17.52 7.99
C GLN A 445 32.80 17.97 9.20
N GLY A 446 33.91 17.34 9.37
CA GLY A 446 34.93 17.66 10.35
C GLY A 446 36.20 18.04 9.62
N ALA A 447 36.26 19.28 9.17
CA ALA A 447 37.47 20.08 8.97
C ALA A 447 37.08 21.42 8.31
N ARG A 448 36.45 22.29 9.07
CA ARG A 448 36.60 23.73 8.88
C ARG A 448 36.97 24.27 10.25
N SER A 449 38.27 24.17 10.57
CA SER A 449 38.98 25.05 11.47
C SER A 449 39.48 26.27 10.69
#